data_9db968634a0b47ab5169a2db7c68e86f
#
_entry.id   9db968634a0b47ab5169a2db7c68e86f
#
_cell.length_a   1.000
_cell.length_b   1.000
_cell.length_c   1.000
_cell.angle_alpha   90.00
_cell.angle_beta   90.00
_cell.angle_gamma   90.00
#
_symmetry.space_group_name_H-M   'P 1'
#
loop_
_entity.id
_entity.type
_entity.pdbx_description
1 polymer ?
#
loop_
_entity_poly.entity_id
_entity_poly.type
_entity_poly.pdbx_seq_one_letter_code
_entity_poly.pdbx_strand_id
1 'polypeptide(L)'
;EINSFVLPEFARGRELVERHAVHAASCLNEAYDYKKPSSFSRALRLNFGEYKVLLISGTASVDEHGASVHVGDFRAQCWRTFRNITELLKAEEMTWYDIVRTTCYLRDMSRDYNDFNSVRTAFYDWLKLDPLPASTGIQAIICREDLLVEIEAIAVSKK
;
A
#
# COMPACT_ATOMS: atom_id res chain seq x y z
N GLU A 1 -1.61 -18.77 27.13
CA GLU A 1 -1.30 -20.00 26.31
C GLU A 1 -0.85 -19.68 24.86
N ILE A 2 -0.63 -18.42 24.48
CA ILE A 2 -0.10 -18.05 23.15
C ILE A 2 1.43 -18.26 23.08
N ASN A 3 2.12 -18.30 24.21
CA ASN A 3 3.58 -18.44 24.28
C ASN A 3 4.13 -19.80 23.83
N SER A 4 3.30 -20.83 23.73
CA SER A 4 3.72 -22.17 23.29
C SER A 4 3.89 -22.31 21.77
N PHE A 5 3.42 -21.33 20.98
CA PHE A 5 3.52 -21.36 19.51
C PHE A 5 4.71 -20.57 18.95
N VAL A 6 5.45 -19.86 19.79
CA VAL A 6 6.68 -19.18 19.36
C VAL A 6 7.83 -20.17 19.44
N LEU A 7 8.01 -20.97 18.39
CA LEU A 7 9.13 -21.91 18.30
C LEU A 7 10.45 -21.11 18.24
N PRO A 8 11.43 -21.43 19.11
CA PRO A 8 12.75 -20.76 19.10
C PRO A 8 13.45 -20.81 17.75
N GLU A 9 13.12 -21.79 16.93
CA GLU A 9 13.66 -21.98 15.57
C GLU A 9 13.27 -20.87 14.61
N PHE A 10 12.11 -20.23 14.80
CA PHE A 10 11.72 -19.04 14.02
C PHE A 10 12.50 -17.77 14.39
N ALA A 11 13.15 -17.75 15.54
CA ALA A 11 14.00 -16.64 15.95
C ALA A 11 15.33 -16.59 15.16
N ARG A 12 15.85 -17.76 14.75
CA ARG A 12 17.13 -17.87 14.03
C ARG A 12 17.08 -17.33 12.59
N GLY A 13 15.90 -17.28 11.95
CA GLY A 13 15.74 -16.70 10.60
C GLY A 13 15.61 -15.18 10.59
N ARG A 14 15.48 -14.51 11.74
CA ARG A 14 15.33 -13.05 11.82
C ARG A 14 16.61 -12.27 11.57
N GLU A 15 17.77 -12.92 11.74
CA GLU A 15 19.08 -12.29 11.54
C GLU A 15 19.45 -12.13 10.06
N LEU A 16 18.78 -12.85 9.15
CA LEU A 16 19.12 -12.88 7.73
C LEU A 16 18.47 -11.75 6.92
N VAL A 17 17.38 -11.14 7.40
CA VAL A 17 16.65 -10.08 6.72
C VAL A 17 16.28 -8.99 7.69
N GLU A 18 16.88 -7.82 7.52
CA GLU A 18 16.48 -6.63 8.26
C GLU A 18 15.07 -6.21 7.85
N ARG A 19 14.25 -5.86 8.85
CA ARG A 19 12.86 -5.44 8.68
C ARG A 19 12.64 -4.10 9.37
N HIS A 20 12.06 -3.16 8.65
CA HIS A 20 11.75 -1.83 9.19
C HIS A 20 10.32 -1.46 8.82
N ALA A 21 9.51 -1.06 9.81
CA ALA A 21 8.24 -0.42 9.55
C ALA A 21 8.48 0.97 8.96
N VAL A 22 7.70 1.33 7.95
CA VAL A 22 7.84 2.59 7.23
C VAL A 22 6.79 3.57 7.72
N HIS A 23 7.21 4.77 8.05
CA HIS A 23 6.38 5.83 8.59
C HIS A 23 6.25 7.00 7.61
N ALA A 24 5.03 7.39 7.29
CA ALA A 24 4.70 8.55 6.45
C ALA A 24 3.73 9.49 7.19
N ALA A 25 4.04 9.82 8.44
CA ALA A 25 3.14 10.49 9.39
C ALA A 25 2.56 11.82 8.92
N SER A 26 3.20 12.52 7.98
CA SER A 26 2.69 13.77 7.41
C SER A 26 1.46 13.60 6.50
N CYS A 27 1.18 12.37 6.06
CA CYS A 27 0.12 12.06 5.13
C CYS A 27 -0.73 10.85 5.55
N LEU A 28 -0.12 9.90 6.25
CA LEU A 28 -0.72 8.63 6.60
C LEU A 28 -0.10 8.11 7.90
N ASN A 29 -0.80 8.31 9.04
CA ASN A 29 -0.36 7.77 10.32
C ASN A 29 -0.50 6.25 10.36
N GLU A 30 0.24 5.63 11.27
CA GLU A 30 0.18 4.20 11.49
C GLU A 30 -1.21 3.75 11.94
N ALA A 31 -1.61 2.56 11.47
CA ALA A 31 -2.95 2.04 11.74
C ALA A 31 -3.20 1.76 13.23
N TYR A 32 -2.15 1.50 14.00
CA TYR A 32 -2.24 1.27 15.43
C TYR A 32 -2.37 2.56 16.25
N ASP A 33 -2.12 3.74 15.66
CA ASP A 33 -2.26 5.05 16.31
C ASP A 33 -3.68 5.65 16.14
N TYR A 34 -4.54 4.99 15.36
CA TYR A 34 -5.89 5.48 15.13
C TYR A 34 -6.80 5.27 16.35
N LYS A 35 -7.85 6.07 16.45
CA LYS A 35 -8.88 5.93 17.50
C LYS A 35 -9.47 4.51 17.57
N LYS A 36 -9.54 3.82 16.44
CA LYS A 36 -9.82 2.37 16.35
C LYS A 36 -8.60 1.71 15.74
N PRO A 37 -7.66 1.23 16.56
CA PRO A 37 -6.38 0.74 16.08
C PRO A 37 -6.52 -0.57 15.33
N SER A 38 -5.63 -0.76 14.35
CA SER A 38 -5.44 -2.01 13.62
C SER A 38 -3.99 -2.44 13.69
N SER A 39 -3.73 -3.74 13.85
CA SER A 39 -2.41 -4.28 14.13
C SER A 39 -1.61 -4.59 12.86
N PHE A 40 -1.29 -3.56 12.07
CA PHE A 40 -0.43 -3.68 10.90
C PHE A 40 0.38 -2.40 10.66
N SER A 41 1.55 -2.53 10.01
CA SER A 41 2.34 -1.42 9.50
C SER A 41 1.85 -0.98 8.13
N ARG A 42 1.92 0.31 7.82
CA ARG A 42 1.53 0.85 6.50
C ARG A 42 2.39 0.32 5.37
N ALA A 43 3.67 0.13 5.66
CA ALA A 43 4.58 -0.60 4.80
C ALA A 43 5.69 -1.23 5.61
N LEU A 44 6.31 -2.27 5.05
CA LEU A 44 7.44 -2.95 5.64
C LEU A 44 8.59 -2.97 4.64
N ARG A 45 9.72 -2.36 4.99
CA ARG A 45 10.96 -2.48 4.24
C ARG A 45 11.71 -3.73 4.66
N LEU A 46 12.15 -4.51 3.68
CA LEU A 46 13.05 -5.64 3.83
C LEU A 46 14.36 -5.34 3.10
N ASN A 47 15.50 -5.61 3.74
CA ASN A 47 16.82 -5.46 3.13
C ASN A 47 17.36 -6.84 2.73
N PHE A 48 17.63 -7.03 1.43
CA PHE A 48 18.23 -8.23 0.87
C PHE A 48 19.54 -7.86 0.14
N GLY A 49 20.68 -8.03 0.77
CA GLY A 49 21.96 -7.68 0.16
C GLY A 49 21.97 -6.23 -0.34
N GLU A 50 22.12 -6.05 -1.64
CA GLU A 50 22.13 -4.73 -2.29
C GLU A 50 20.74 -4.18 -2.60
N TYR A 51 19.66 -4.92 -2.34
CA TYR A 51 18.31 -4.54 -2.69
C TYR A 51 17.48 -4.17 -1.46
N LYS A 52 16.58 -3.20 -1.66
CA LYS A 52 15.45 -2.91 -0.77
C LYS A 52 14.17 -3.46 -1.41
N VAL A 53 13.35 -4.13 -0.64
CA VAL A 53 11.98 -4.52 -1.03
C VAL A 53 11.02 -3.83 -0.08
N LEU A 54 10.08 -3.07 -0.62
CA LEU A 54 9.02 -2.42 0.13
C LEU A 54 7.70 -3.13 -0.10
N LEU A 55 7.15 -3.68 0.96
CA LEU A 55 5.81 -4.28 0.98
C LEU A 55 4.84 -3.22 1.50
N ILE A 56 4.02 -2.66 0.62
CA ILE A 56 3.00 -1.66 0.97
C ILE A 56 1.69 -2.38 1.23
N SER A 57 1.18 -2.23 2.45
CA SER A 57 -0.12 -2.78 2.87
C SER A 57 -1.27 -2.16 2.09
N GLY A 58 -2.44 -2.78 2.16
CA GLY A 58 -3.66 -2.22 1.60
C GLY A 58 -3.83 -0.75 1.99
N THR A 59 -3.76 0.11 0.99
CA THR A 59 -3.79 1.57 1.12
C THR A 59 -5.02 2.09 0.39
N ALA A 60 -5.78 2.96 1.04
CA ALA A 60 -7.03 3.51 0.54
C ALA A 60 -7.10 5.03 0.73
N SER A 61 -8.26 5.61 0.40
CA SER A 61 -8.52 7.05 0.55
C SER A 61 -8.78 7.42 2.00
N VAL A 62 -7.72 7.49 2.80
CA VAL A 62 -7.74 7.95 4.20
C VAL A 62 -6.81 9.14 4.39
N ASP A 63 -7.12 9.96 5.40
CA ASP A 63 -6.26 11.06 5.83
C ASP A 63 -5.25 10.62 6.90
N GLU A 64 -4.47 11.56 7.40
CA GLU A 64 -3.47 11.36 8.45
C GLU A 64 -4.08 10.94 9.80
N HIS A 65 -5.36 11.20 10.03
CA HIS A 65 -6.09 10.77 11.24
C HIS A 65 -6.79 9.42 11.06
N GLY A 66 -6.68 8.82 9.86
CA GLY A 66 -7.31 7.56 9.50
C GLY A 66 -8.79 7.69 9.16
N ALA A 67 -9.32 8.89 8.97
CA ALA A 67 -10.68 9.06 8.48
C ALA A 67 -10.74 8.83 6.96
N SER A 68 -11.81 8.18 6.49
CA SER A 68 -12.07 8.06 5.05
C SER A 68 -12.37 9.43 4.47
N VAL A 69 -11.72 9.76 3.34
CA VAL A 69 -11.95 11.01 2.61
C VAL A 69 -12.46 10.74 1.21
N HIS A 70 -13.09 11.75 0.60
CA HIS A 70 -13.73 11.63 -0.73
C HIS A 70 -14.82 10.55 -0.79
N VAL A 71 -15.60 10.45 0.29
CA VAL A 71 -16.68 9.46 0.40
C VAL A 71 -17.66 9.62 -0.76
N GLY A 72 -17.95 8.50 -1.46
CA GLY A 72 -18.83 8.46 -2.62
C GLY A 72 -18.20 8.90 -3.95
N ASP A 73 -17.00 9.46 -3.95
CA ASP A 73 -16.27 9.84 -5.17
C ASP A 73 -15.15 8.83 -5.47
N PHE A 74 -15.43 7.86 -6.33
CA PHE A 74 -14.49 6.79 -6.68
C PHE A 74 -13.18 7.34 -7.29
N ARG A 75 -13.28 8.31 -8.21
CA ARG A 75 -12.10 8.85 -8.90
C ARG A 75 -11.21 9.62 -7.94
N ALA A 76 -11.80 10.45 -7.07
CA ALA A 76 -11.04 11.16 -6.05
C ALA A 76 -10.41 10.19 -5.02
N GLN A 77 -11.09 9.09 -4.68
CA GLN A 77 -10.51 8.04 -3.84
C GLN A 77 -9.31 7.38 -4.51
N CYS A 78 -9.34 7.10 -5.81
CA CYS A 78 -8.19 6.57 -6.55
C CYS A 78 -6.98 7.51 -6.45
N TRP A 79 -7.17 8.81 -6.71
CA TRP A 79 -6.10 9.81 -6.63
C TRP A 79 -5.53 9.93 -5.22
N ARG A 80 -6.37 9.92 -4.19
CA ARG A 80 -5.92 9.95 -2.79
C ARG A 80 -5.13 8.69 -2.45
N THR A 81 -5.56 7.53 -2.91
CA THR A 81 -4.85 6.26 -2.72
C THR A 81 -3.47 6.30 -3.36
N PHE A 82 -3.34 6.77 -4.61
CA PHE A 82 -2.05 6.94 -5.27
C PHE A 82 -1.15 7.93 -4.53
N ARG A 83 -1.69 9.04 -4.03
CA ARG A 83 -0.95 9.99 -3.19
C ARG A 83 -0.41 9.31 -1.93
N ASN A 84 -1.23 8.55 -1.21
CA ASN A 84 -0.82 7.87 0.02
C ASN A 84 0.31 6.86 -0.25
N ILE A 85 0.22 6.08 -1.35
CA ILE A 85 1.31 5.18 -1.78
C ILE A 85 2.57 5.98 -2.14
N THR A 86 2.43 7.11 -2.83
CA THR A 86 3.57 7.97 -3.18
C THR A 86 4.32 8.44 -1.93
N GLU A 87 3.62 8.81 -0.86
CA GLU A 87 4.27 9.25 0.37
C GLU A 87 4.99 8.10 1.12
N LEU A 88 4.45 6.87 1.06
CA LEU A 88 5.14 5.68 1.58
C LEU A 88 6.41 5.37 0.76
N LEU A 89 6.36 5.51 -0.56
CA LEU A 89 7.54 5.35 -1.42
C LEU A 89 8.61 6.41 -1.10
N LYS A 90 8.20 7.68 -1.00
CA LYS A 90 9.12 8.79 -0.68
C LYS A 90 9.80 8.62 0.68
N ALA A 91 9.12 8.10 1.69
CA ALA A 91 9.69 7.84 3.00
C ALA A 91 10.88 6.87 2.95
N GLU A 92 10.98 6.07 1.89
CA GLU A 92 12.05 5.11 1.63
C GLU A 92 12.96 5.50 0.45
N GLU A 93 12.86 6.76 -0.02
CA GLU A 93 13.61 7.26 -1.19
C GLU A 93 13.32 6.44 -2.46
N MET A 94 12.10 5.91 -2.56
CA MET A 94 11.60 5.15 -3.70
C MET A 94 10.57 5.95 -4.50
N THR A 95 10.30 5.49 -5.69
CA THR A 95 9.36 6.11 -6.64
C THR A 95 8.42 5.07 -7.24
N TRP A 96 7.47 5.51 -8.06
CA TRP A 96 6.62 4.60 -8.82
C TRP A 96 7.36 3.76 -9.85
N TYR A 97 8.57 4.16 -10.26
CA TYR A 97 9.44 3.34 -11.13
C TYR A 97 9.96 2.08 -10.42
N ASP A 98 9.97 2.08 -9.10
CA ASP A 98 10.39 0.93 -8.29
C ASP A 98 9.24 -0.04 -8.03
N ILE A 99 7.98 0.34 -8.32
CA ILE A 99 6.82 -0.54 -8.16
C ILE A 99 6.89 -1.65 -9.22
N VAL A 100 6.96 -2.88 -8.75
CA VAL A 100 6.98 -4.08 -9.61
C VAL A 100 5.62 -4.77 -9.68
N ARG A 101 4.77 -4.59 -8.67
CA ARG A 101 3.44 -5.21 -8.60
C ARG A 101 2.45 -4.34 -7.84
N THR A 102 1.19 -4.36 -8.31
CA THR A 102 0.03 -3.85 -7.59
C THR A 102 -1.08 -4.89 -7.55
N THR A 103 -1.82 -4.99 -6.42
CA THR A 103 -3.12 -5.65 -6.36
C THR A 103 -4.15 -4.58 -6.02
N CYS A 104 -5.15 -4.44 -6.88
CA CYS A 104 -6.15 -3.38 -6.80
C CYS A 104 -7.51 -4.00 -6.45
N TYR A 105 -8.02 -3.67 -5.28
CA TYR A 105 -9.31 -4.13 -4.78
C TYR A 105 -10.36 -3.05 -5.06
N LEU A 106 -11.38 -3.39 -5.84
CA LEU A 106 -12.51 -2.52 -6.13
C LEU A 106 -13.76 -3.08 -5.45
N ARG A 107 -14.50 -2.23 -4.77
CA ARG A 107 -15.75 -2.64 -4.10
C ARG A 107 -16.79 -3.12 -5.09
N ASP A 108 -16.91 -2.45 -6.23
CA ASP A 108 -17.83 -2.80 -7.31
C ASP A 108 -17.09 -2.73 -8.64
N MET A 109 -16.65 -3.89 -9.12
CA MET A 109 -15.90 -4.00 -10.36
C MET A 109 -16.75 -3.60 -11.58
N SER A 110 -18.03 -3.95 -11.58
CA SER A 110 -18.92 -3.67 -12.72
C SER A 110 -19.18 -2.18 -12.89
N ARG A 111 -19.24 -1.44 -11.80
CA ARG A 111 -19.45 0.01 -11.80
C ARG A 111 -18.15 0.78 -12.05
N ASP A 112 -17.05 0.38 -11.39
CA ASP A 112 -15.89 1.24 -11.18
C ASP A 112 -14.68 0.90 -12.07
N TYR A 113 -14.66 -0.26 -12.74
CA TYR A 113 -13.48 -0.75 -13.45
C TYR A 113 -12.99 0.18 -14.56
N ASN A 114 -13.91 0.74 -15.36
CA ASN A 114 -13.54 1.67 -16.43
C ASN A 114 -12.98 2.96 -15.89
N ASP A 115 -13.57 3.51 -14.83
CA ASP A 115 -13.07 4.71 -14.17
C ASP A 115 -11.71 4.46 -13.51
N PHE A 116 -11.53 3.32 -12.87
CA PHE A 116 -10.23 2.90 -12.32
C PHE A 116 -9.15 2.87 -13.40
N ASN A 117 -9.40 2.21 -14.52
CA ASN A 117 -8.44 2.14 -15.62
C ASN A 117 -8.12 3.53 -16.18
N SER A 118 -9.12 4.39 -16.36
CA SER A 118 -8.92 5.75 -16.85
C SER A 118 -8.02 6.58 -15.92
N VAL A 119 -8.28 6.52 -14.59
CA VAL A 119 -7.49 7.25 -13.60
C VAL A 119 -6.07 6.68 -13.52
N ARG A 120 -5.92 5.36 -13.50
CA ARG A 120 -4.62 4.69 -13.44
C ARG A 120 -3.78 4.99 -14.67
N THR A 121 -4.35 4.90 -15.88
CA THR A 121 -3.67 5.23 -17.11
C THR A 121 -3.21 6.68 -17.10
N ALA A 122 -4.09 7.63 -16.78
CA ALA A 122 -3.72 9.04 -16.70
C ALA A 122 -2.59 9.30 -15.69
N PHE A 123 -2.59 8.61 -14.56
CA PHE A 123 -1.54 8.73 -13.55
C PHE A 123 -0.21 8.15 -14.05
N TYR A 124 -0.21 6.97 -14.66
CA TYR A 124 1.00 6.33 -15.17
C TYR A 124 1.58 7.07 -16.38
N ASP A 125 0.74 7.59 -17.26
CA ASP A 125 1.15 8.44 -18.41
C ASP A 125 1.79 9.75 -17.93
N TRP A 126 1.22 10.37 -16.88
CA TRP A 126 1.81 11.58 -16.28
C TRP A 126 3.20 11.30 -15.68
N LEU A 127 3.39 10.16 -15.07
CA LEU A 127 4.69 9.69 -14.56
C LEU A 127 5.62 9.20 -15.67
N LYS A 128 5.11 8.93 -16.87
CA LYS A 128 5.84 8.30 -17.99
C LYS A 128 6.43 6.94 -17.61
N LEU A 129 5.66 6.13 -16.89
CA LEU A 129 6.12 4.81 -16.43
C LEU A 129 6.35 3.86 -17.61
N ASP A 130 7.56 3.36 -17.74
CA ASP A 130 7.96 2.30 -18.66
C ASP A 130 9.12 1.50 -18.04
N PRO A 131 8.97 0.20 -17.82
CA PRO A 131 7.75 -0.60 -18.02
C PRO A 131 6.66 -0.30 -16.99
N LEU A 132 5.41 -0.68 -17.32
CA LEU A 132 4.30 -0.66 -16.37
C LEU A 132 4.44 -1.81 -15.35
N PRO A 133 4.02 -1.59 -14.08
CA PRO A 133 4.04 -2.65 -13.08
C PRO A 133 3.04 -3.77 -13.41
N ALA A 134 3.37 -5.01 -13.00
CA ALA A 134 2.40 -6.11 -13.01
C ALA A 134 1.20 -5.74 -12.13
N SER A 135 -0.02 -6.05 -12.57
CA SER A 135 -1.23 -5.67 -11.84
C SER A 135 -2.30 -6.73 -11.86
N THR A 136 -3.00 -6.88 -10.75
CA THR A 136 -4.20 -7.72 -10.62
C THR A 136 -5.34 -6.87 -10.07
N GLY A 137 -6.51 -6.91 -10.71
CA GLY A 137 -7.76 -6.30 -10.21
C GLY A 137 -8.67 -7.36 -9.62
N ILE A 138 -9.23 -7.09 -8.44
CA ILE A 138 -10.10 -8.02 -7.70
C ILE A 138 -11.32 -7.24 -7.19
N GLN A 139 -12.51 -7.81 -7.33
CA GLN A 139 -13.67 -7.31 -6.59
C GLN A 139 -13.63 -7.85 -5.16
N ALA A 140 -13.72 -6.97 -4.17
CA ALA A 140 -13.66 -7.35 -2.77
C ALA A 140 -14.50 -6.45 -1.87
N ILE A 141 -14.94 -7.00 -0.75
CA ILE A 141 -15.47 -6.21 0.37
C ILE A 141 -14.28 -5.55 1.05
N ILE A 142 -14.16 -4.24 0.89
CA ILE A 142 -13.14 -3.44 1.55
C ILE A 142 -13.55 -3.19 3.01
N CYS A 143 -12.57 -3.12 3.91
CA CYS A 143 -12.76 -3.11 5.36
C CYS A 143 -13.64 -1.98 5.92
N ARG A 144 -13.90 -0.92 5.15
CA ARG A 144 -14.83 0.18 5.50
C ARG A 144 -15.85 0.36 4.39
N GLU A 145 -17.09 0.59 4.76
CA GLU A 145 -18.20 0.71 3.80
C GLU A 145 -18.09 1.91 2.86
N ASP A 146 -17.44 2.97 3.29
CA ASP A 146 -17.23 4.22 2.56
C ASP A 146 -15.99 4.22 1.66
N LEU A 147 -15.15 3.17 1.71
CA LEU A 147 -14.02 2.97 0.81
C LEU A 147 -14.45 2.17 -0.42
N LEU A 148 -14.10 2.67 -1.61
CA LEU A 148 -14.48 2.09 -2.90
C LEU A 148 -13.31 1.42 -3.60
N VAL A 149 -12.07 1.78 -3.24
CA VAL A 149 -10.82 1.25 -3.79
C VAL A 149 -9.78 1.11 -2.70
N GLU A 150 -8.99 0.04 -2.78
CA GLU A 150 -7.81 -0.21 -1.97
C GLU A 150 -6.71 -0.81 -2.84
N ILE A 151 -5.46 -0.45 -2.61
CA ILE A 151 -4.32 -0.94 -3.40
C ILE A 151 -3.20 -1.36 -2.46
N GLU A 152 -2.71 -2.58 -2.62
CA GLU A 152 -1.43 -3.01 -2.10
C GLU A 152 -0.38 -3.01 -3.19
N ALA A 153 0.89 -2.84 -2.83
CA ALA A 153 1.97 -2.77 -3.79
C ALA A 153 3.27 -3.38 -3.27
N ILE A 154 4.10 -3.81 -4.21
CA ILE A 154 5.48 -4.24 -3.95
C ILE A 154 6.38 -3.36 -4.79
N ALA A 155 7.37 -2.73 -4.13
CA ALA A 155 8.43 -2.00 -4.79
C ALA A 155 9.79 -2.64 -4.52
N VAL A 156 10.70 -2.55 -5.49
CA VAL A 156 12.08 -3.07 -5.40
C VAL A 156 13.02 -2.02 -5.95
N SER A 157 14.01 -1.63 -5.16
CA SER A 157 15.09 -0.74 -5.62
C SER A 157 16.46 -1.28 -5.21
N LYS A 158 17.50 -0.83 -5.88
CA LYS A 158 18.87 -0.98 -5.40
C LYS A 158 19.11 0.04 -4.27
N LYS A 159 19.90 -0.36 -3.27
CA LYS A 159 20.33 0.54 -2.17
C LYS A 159 21.24 1.64 -2.69
#